data_18d13abcc038116e92ce04bc8956c816
#
_entry.id   18d13abcc038116e92ce04bc8956c816
#
_cell.length_a   1.000
_cell.length_b   1.000
_cell.length_c   1.000
_cell.angle_alpha   90.00
_cell.angle_beta   90.00
_cell.angle_gamma   90.00
#
_symmetry.space_group_name_H-M   'P 1'
#
loop_
_entity.id
_entity.type
_entity.pdbx_description
1 polymer ?
#
loop_
_entity_poly.entity_id
_entity_poly.type
_entity_poly.pdbx_seq_one_letter_code
_entity_poly.pdbx_strand_id
1 'polypeptide(L)'
;ATVSLDGFATDHNWMRGNPQSFERAVEAIKLMVQVPDFVFDVVTCVNKHSYMRLEELKDFLISLGVKGWRLFTIFPVGRAAKDPELQLSNEEFRMEFIRKSRKEGRIHVSYGCEGFLGNYEAEVRDTFFACRAGISVGSVLIDGAISACPSIRADYHQGNIYENDFMEVWNHRFKPYRDREWMKKDECADCKYFRFCKGNGMHLRDENGDLLFCHLKRLQTP
;
A
#
# COMPACT_ATOMS: atom_id res chain seq x y z
N ALA A 1 -1.52 -8.82 12.97
CA ALA A 1 -2.36 -7.61 12.87
C ALA A 1 -1.59 -6.45 12.25
N THR A 2 -2.30 -5.38 11.88
CA THR A 2 -1.69 -4.15 11.36
C THR A 2 -2.36 -2.95 12.02
N VAL A 3 -1.55 -2.00 12.52
CA VAL A 3 -2.04 -0.73 13.07
C VAL A 3 -1.59 0.41 12.17
N SER A 4 -2.52 1.27 11.77
CA SER A 4 -2.19 2.48 11.03
C SER A 4 -1.73 3.59 11.97
N LEU A 5 -0.58 4.21 11.66
CA LEU A 5 -0.08 5.40 12.36
C LEU A 5 0.64 6.31 11.34
N ASP A 6 -0.04 7.36 10.87
CA ASP A 6 0.40 8.16 9.72
C ASP A 6 1.25 9.39 10.11
N GLY A 7 1.62 9.51 11.34
CA GLY A 7 2.38 10.61 11.92
C GLY A 7 2.06 10.78 13.40
N PHE A 8 2.43 11.93 13.97
CA PHE A 8 2.05 12.29 15.34
C PHE A 8 0.60 12.78 15.42
N ALA A 9 0.13 13.10 16.63
CA ALA A 9 -1.28 13.36 16.92
C ALA A 9 -1.94 14.34 15.92
N THR A 10 -1.32 15.46 15.63
CA THR A 10 -1.88 16.46 14.70
C THR A 10 -2.07 15.88 13.30
N ASP A 11 -1.02 15.28 12.74
CA ASP A 11 -1.04 14.79 11.36
C ASP A 11 -1.88 13.53 11.22
N HIS A 12 -1.75 12.60 12.17
CA HIS A 12 -2.52 11.35 12.17
C HIS A 12 -4.02 11.62 12.34
N ASN A 13 -4.40 12.45 13.31
CA ASN A 13 -5.80 12.76 13.56
C ASN A 13 -6.45 13.51 12.39
N TRP A 14 -5.71 14.44 11.77
CA TRP A 14 -6.14 15.10 10.54
C TRP A 14 -6.35 14.09 9.40
N MET A 15 -5.36 13.22 9.17
CA MET A 15 -5.42 12.20 8.11
C MET A 15 -6.61 11.25 8.30
N ARG A 16 -6.90 10.85 9.54
CA ARG A 16 -7.98 9.92 9.89
C ARG A 16 -9.34 10.59 10.12
N GLY A 17 -9.36 11.92 10.19
CA GLY A 17 -10.60 12.67 10.47
C GLY A 17 -11.18 12.39 11.86
N ASN A 18 -10.35 12.00 12.84
CA ASN A 18 -10.78 11.68 14.18
C ASN A 18 -9.75 12.15 15.22
N PRO A 19 -10.13 13.04 16.15
CA PRO A 19 -9.20 13.66 17.11
C PRO A 19 -8.60 12.68 18.13
N GLN A 20 -9.15 11.48 18.29
CA GLN A 20 -8.68 10.45 19.21
C GLN A 20 -7.93 9.31 18.52
N SER A 21 -7.74 9.39 17.20
CA SER A 21 -7.19 8.27 16.40
C SER A 21 -5.75 7.93 16.80
N PHE A 22 -4.93 8.94 17.05
CA PHE A 22 -3.53 8.75 17.45
C PHE A 22 -3.40 8.02 18.79
N GLU A 23 -4.13 8.50 19.80
CA GLU A 23 -4.09 7.92 21.15
C GLU A 23 -4.53 6.45 21.13
N ARG A 24 -5.63 6.15 20.42
CA ARG A 24 -6.13 4.79 20.28
C ARG A 24 -5.16 3.88 19.52
N ALA A 25 -4.52 4.38 18.49
CA ALA A 25 -3.52 3.61 17.73
C ALA A 25 -2.29 3.30 18.61
N VAL A 26 -1.79 4.28 19.36
CA VAL A 26 -0.67 4.10 20.27
C VAL A 26 -1.02 3.15 21.42
N GLU A 27 -2.22 3.23 21.98
CA GLU A 27 -2.70 2.28 22.99
C GLU A 27 -2.75 0.86 22.43
N ALA A 28 -3.32 0.68 21.23
CA ALA A 28 -3.36 -0.63 20.57
C ALA A 28 -1.96 -1.21 20.34
N ILE A 29 -1.00 -0.39 19.89
CA ILE A 29 0.40 -0.80 19.72
C ILE A 29 0.99 -1.27 21.05
N LYS A 30 0.81 -0.50 22.15
CA LYS A 30 1.31 -0.86 23.47
C LYS A 30 0.74 -2.18 23.97
N LEU A 31 -0.54 -2.45 23.73
CA LEU A 31 -1.18 -3.72 24.09
C LEU A 31 -0.61 -4.87 23.27
N MET A 32 -0.45 -4.70 21.96
CA MET A 32 0.07 -5.76 21.07
C MET A 32 1.52 -6.14 21.38
N VAL A 33 2.36 -5.16 21.74
CA VAL A 33 3.76 -5.40 22.13
C VAL A 33 3.86 -6.26 23.38
N GLN A 34 2.88 -6.22 24.28
CA GLN A 34 2.87 -7.01 25.52
C GLN A 34 2.48 -8.48 25.32
N VAL A 35 1.92 -8.82 24.15
CA VAL A 35 1.49 -10.20 23.86
C VAL A 35 2.65 -10.98 23.24
N PRO A 36 3.20 -11.99 23.93
CA PRO A 36 4.29 -12.80 23.38
C PRO A 36 3.88 -13.44 22.05
N ASP A 37 4.81 -13.48 21.09
CA ASP A 37 4.64 -14.12 19.78
C ASP A 37 3.51 -13.54 18.90
N PHE A 38 2.90 -12.43 19.30
CA PHE A 38 1.89 -11.77 18.49
C PHE A 38 2.54 -11.03 17.32
N VAL A 39 2.25 -11.49 16.12
CA VAL A 39 2.78 -10.88 14.89
C VAL A 39 1.93 -9.68 14.48
N PHE A 40 2.52 -8.50 14.53
CA PHE A 40 1.92 -7.27 14.01
C PHE A 40 2.96 -6.34 13.42
N ASP A 41 2.49 -5.39 12.63
CA ASP A 41 3.30 -4.28 12.13
C ASP A 41 2.53 -2.96 12.21
N VAL A 42 3.26 -1.88 12.10
CA VAL A 42 2.68 -0.54 11.93
C VAL A 42 2.76 -0.15 10.45
N VAL A 43 1.71 0.52 9.97
CA VAL A 43 1.62 1.03 8.60
C VAL A 43 1.47 2.54 8.64
N THR A 44 2.27 3.23 7.84
CA THR A 44 2.20 4.68 7.63
C THR A 44 1.93 4.99 6.16
N CYS A 45 0.83 5.68 5.88
CA CYS A 45 0.59 6.31 4.59
C CYS A 45 1.31 7.65 4.56
N VAL A 46 2.49 7.67 3.92
CA VAL A 46 3.37 8.84 3.91
C VAL A 46 2.79 9.94 3.02
N ASN A 47 2.74 11.15 3.56
CA ASN A 47 2.33 12.38 2.89
C ASN A 47 3.34 13.49 3.19
N LYS A 48 3.17 14.69 2.63
CA LYS A 48 4.11 15.80 2.85
C LYS A 48 4.30 16.18 4.32
N HIS A 49 3.23 16.12 5.13
CA HIS A 49 3.32 16.46 6.55
C HIS A 49 4.14 15.42 7.33
N SER A 50 3.87 14.13 7.10
CA SER A 50 4.55 13.06 7.82
C SER A 50 5.96 12.79 7.30
N TYR A 51 6.26 13.08 6.03
CA TYR A 51 7.56 12.81 5.40
C TYR A 51 8.71 13.43 6.14
N MET A 52 8.61 14.72 6.51
CA MET A 52 9.67 15.46 7.20
C MET A 52 9.96 14.94 8.61
N ARG A 53 9.04 14.15 9.18
CA ARG A 53 9.13 13.65 10.55
C ARG A 53 9.27 12.12 10.63
N LEU A 54 9.61 11.45 9.54
CA LEU A 54 9.76 10.00 9.52
C LEU A 54 10.86 9.49 10.46
N GLU A 55 11.96 10.22 10.62
CA GLU A 55 13.02 9.83 11.58
C GLU A 55 12.50 9.90 13.03
N GLU A 56 11.79 10.97 13.39
CA GLU A 56 11.18 11.09 14.72
C GLU A 56 10.14 9.97 14.96
N LEU A 57 9.31 9.68 13.94
CA LEU A 57 8.32 8.63 14.02
C LEU A 57 8.97 7.25 14.15
N LYS A 58 10.09 7.00 13.45
CA LYS A 58 10.89 5.78 13.60
C LYS A 58 11.35 5.59 15.04
N ASP A 59 11.98 6.62 15.61
CA ASP A 59 12.47 6.57 16.99
C ASP A 59 11.33 6.35 17.99
N PHE A 60 10.19 6.98 17.76
CA PHE A 60 8.99 6.77 18.57
C PHE A 60 8.49 5.33 18.48
N LEU A 61 8.38 4.75 17.29
CA LEU A 61 7.96 3.34 17.12
C LEU A 61 8.93 2.36 17.79
N ILE A 62 10.23 2.61 17.66
CA ILE A 62 11.26 1.84 18.37
C ILE A 62 11.08 1.93 19.89
N SER A 63 10.82 3.12 20.42
CA SER A 63 10.58 3.32 21.86
C SER A 63 9.36 2.60 22.38
N LEU A 64 8.35 2.37 21.53
CA LEU A 64 7.17 1.57 21.84
C LEU A 64 7.43 0.06 21.73
N GLY A 65 8.57 -0.39 21.20
CA GLY A 65 8.88 -1.80 21.00
C GLY A 65 8.38 -2.39 19.68
N VAL A 66 7.98 -1.58 18.71
CA VAL A 66 7.55 -2.03 17.38
C VAL A 66 8.73 -2.63 16.63
N LYS A 67 8.54 -3.82 16.05
CA LYS A 67 9.57 -4.55 15.30
C LYS A 67 9.44 -4.39 13.78
N GLY A 68 8.23 -4.17 13.27
CA GLY A 68 7.93 -4.06 11.84
C GLY A 68 7.18 -2.78 11.50
N TRP A 69 7.68 -2.07 10.47
CA TRP A 69 7.08 -0.83 9.99
C TRP A 69 7.03 -0.81 8.47
N ARG A 70 5.81 -0.74 7.91
CA ARG A 70 5.61 -0.61 6.46
C ARG A 70 5.20 0.79 6.09
N LEU A 71 5.83 1.32 5.07
CA LEU A 71 5.50 2.61 4.49
C LEU A 71 4.74 2.43 3.18
N PHE A 72 3.69 3.20 3.02
CA PHE A 72 2.91 3.30 1.80
C PHE A 72 2.93 4.73 1.30
N THR A 73 2.89 4.92 0.00
CA THR A 73 2.55 6.21 -0.58
C THR A 73 1.03 6.32 -0.73
N ILE A 74 0.54 7.53 -0.86
CA ILE A 74 -0.89 7.75 -1.10
C ILE A 74 -1.10 7.89 -2.60
N PHE A 75 -1.94 7.04 -3.17
CA PHE A 75 -2.29 7.14 -4.59
C PHE A 75 -3.46 8.10 -4.80
N PRO A 76 -3.53 8.79 -5.98
CA PRO A 76 -4.46 9.88 -6.23
C PRO A 76 -5.88 9.39 -6.53
N VAL A 77 -6.54 8.81 -5.50
CA VAL A 77 -7.91 8.31 -5.60
C VAL A 77 -8.77 8.92 -4.48
N GLY A 78 -10.04 9.18 -4.77
CA GLY A 78 -10.97 9.72 -3.80
C GLY A 78 -10.54 11.09 -3.27
N ARG A 79 -10.46 11.25 -1.94
CA ARG A 79 -10.01 12.49 -1.30
C ARG A 79 -8.59 12.88 -1.71
N ALA A 80 -7.72 11.91 -1.83
CA ALA A 80 -6.32 12.15 -2.16
C ALA A 80 -6.09 12.66 -3.60
N ALA A 81 -7.04 12.46 -4.52
CA ALA A 81 -6.98 13.06 -5.86
C ALA A 81 -7.19 14.58 -5.84
N LYS A 82 -7.78 15.12 -4.77
CA LYS A 82 -8.16 16.54 -4.64
C LYS A 82 -7.26 17.31 -3.68
N ASP A 83 -6.38 16.63 -2.97
CA ASP A 83 -5.53 17.24 -1.95
C ASP A 83 -4.04 16.99 -2.27
N PRO A 84 -3.32 17.99 -2.78
CA PRO A 84 -1.91 17.87 -3.13
C PRO A 84 -0.99 17.64 -1.92
N GLU A 85 -1.43 17.97 -0.70
CA GLU A 85 -0.65 17.74 0.52
C GLU A 85 -0.57 16.25 0.86
N LEU A 86 -1.46 15.44 0.31
CA LEU A 86 -1.42 13.98 0.45
C LEU A 86 -0.44 13.31 -0.52
N GLN A 87 0.07 14.04 -1.52
CA GLN A 87 0.98 13.50 -2.53
C GLN A 87 2.42 13.90 -2.23
N LEU A 88 3.35 12.96 -2.33
CA LEU A 88 4.78 13.23 -2.29
C LEU A 88 5.27 13.82 -3.62
N SER A 89 6.30 14.64 -3.59
CA SER A 89 7.08 14.97 -4.78
C SER A 89 7.86 13.75 -5.31
N ASN A 90 8.41 13.83 -6.52
CA ASN A 90 9.26 12.76 -7.04
C ASN A 90 10.54 12.58 -6.21
N GLU A 91 11.08 13.68 -5.69
CA GLU A 91 12.28 13.65 -4.82
C GLU A 91 11.99 12.94 -3.49
N GLU A 92 10.91 13.31 -2.81
CA GLU A 92 10.45 12.65 -1.57
C GLU A 92 10.14 11.17 -1.80
N PHE A 93 9.67 10.82 -3.01
CA PHE A 93 9.36 9.45 -3.38
C PHE A 93 10.59 8.56 -3.58
N ARG A 94 11.84 9.09 -3.63
CA ARG A 94 13.08 8.34 -3.96
C ARG A 94 13.46 7.23 -2.98
N MET A 95 12.65 6.92 -2.01
CA MET A 95 12.84 5.80 -1.07
C MET A 95 14.09 5.89 -0.19
N GLU A 96 14.76 7.05 -0.12
CA GLU A 96 16.01 7.22 0.62
C GLU A 96 15.84 6.90 2.11
N PHE A 97 14.74 7.33 2.70
CA PHE A 97 14.43 7.05 4.10
C PHE A 97 14.38 5.54 4.37
N ILE A 98 13.67 4.77 3.51
CA ILE A 98 13.54 3.31 3.69
C ILE A 98 14.90 2.64 3.55
N ARG A 99 15.65 2.99 2.50
CA ARG A 99 16.99 2.44 2.23
C ARG A 99 17.95 2.68 3.40
N LYS A 100 17.97 3.89 3.94
CA LYS A 100 18.77 4.26 5.10
C LYS A 100 18.35 3.47 6.34
N SER A 101 17.06 3.48 6.68
CA SER A 101 16.53 2.80 7.86
C SER A 101 16.74 1.29 7.84
N ARG A 102 16.67 0.65 6.67
CA ARG A 102 17.00 -0.78 6.50
C ARG A 102 18.47 -1.07 6.76
N LYS A 103 19.39 -0.20 6.31
CA LYS A 103 20.82 -0.34 6.58
C LYS A 103 21.15 -0.16 8.06
N GLU A 104 20.44 0.72 8.76
CA GLU A 104 20.58 0.91 10.21
C GLU A 104 20.14 -0.30 11.02
N GLY A 105 19.15 -1.05 10.56
CA GLY A 105 18.68 -2.29 11.18
C GLY A 105 18.03 -2.16 12.56
N ARG A 106 17.66 -0.94 12.98
CA ARG A 106 17.06 -0.67 14.31
C ARG A 106 15.60 -1.12 14.42
N ILE A 107 14.90 -1.12 13.31
CA ILE A 107 13.52 -1.59 13.14
C ILE A 107 13.41 -2.13 11.72
N HIS A 108 12.61 -3.18 11.51
CA HIS A 108 12.39 -3.71 10.16
C HIS A 108 11.48 -2.77 9.36
N VAL A 109 12.06 -1.98 8.46
CA VAL A 109 11.31 -1.05 7.58
C VAL A 109 11.15 -1.67 6.20
N SER A 110 9.95 -1.59 5.62
CA SER A 110 9.70 -2.03 4.26
C SER A 110 8.72 -1.11 3.52
N TYR A 111 8.83 -1.07 2.20
CA TYR A 111 7.82 -0.44 1.35
C TYR A 111 6.65 -1.40 1.13
N GLY A 112 5.44 -0.88 1.15
CA GLY A 112 4.22 -1.67 0.95
C GLY A 112 4.06 -2.26 -0.46
N CYS A 113 3.00 -3.01 -0.66
CA CYS A 113 2.73 -3.74 -1.91
C CYS A 113 2.07 -2.88 -3.00
N GLU A 114 2.52 -1.63 -3.19
CA GLU A 114 1.81 -0.69 -4.06
C GLU A 114 2.19 -0.78 -5.53
N GLY A 115 3.49 -0.91 -5.84
CA GLY A 115 3.94 -0.90 -7.22
C GLY A 115 5.36 -1.42 -7.41
N PHE A 116 5.71 -1.65 -8.66
CA PHE A 116 7.03 -2.08 -9.06
C PHE A 116 8.01 -0.91 -9.07
N LEU A 117 9.16 -1.09 -8.42
CA LEU A 117 10.17 -0.05 -8.18
C LEU A 117 11.49 -0.28 -8.95
N GLY A 118 11.53 -1.28 -9.83
CA GLY A 118 12.73 -1.58 -10.61
C GLY A 118 13.92 -2.00 -9.75
N ASN A 119 15.03 -1.30 -9.88
CA ASN A 119 16.26 -1.62 -9.15
C ASN A 119 16.17 -1.40 -7.64
N TYR A 120 15.19 -0.61 -7.17
CA TYR A 120 14.98 -0.38 -5.74
C TYR A 120 14.31 -1.55 -5.00
N GLU A 121 13.76 -2.55 -5.72
CA GLU A 121 12.99 -3.65 -5.11
C GLU A 121 13.71 -4.29 -3.92
N ALA A 122 14.93 -4.76 -4.10
CA ALA A 122 15.71 -5.42 -3.06
C ALA A 122 16.18 -4.49 -1.93
N GLU A 123 16.19 -3.19 -2.17
CA GLU A 123 16.65 -2.20 -1.19
C GLU A 123 15.56 -1.76 -0.22
N VAL A 124 14.29 -1.92 -0.61
CA VAL A 124 13.15 -1.36 0.13
C VAL A 124 12.12 -2.38 0.59
N ARG A 125 12.23 -3.64 0.16
CA ARG A 125 11.36 -4.74 0.59
C ARG A 125 12.08 -6.08 0.49
N ASP A 126 11.54 -7.11 1.16
CA ASP A 126 12.19 -8.44 1.24
C ASP A 126 11.79 -9.35 0.09
N THR A 127 10.66 -9.07 -0.55
CA THR A 127 10.13 -9.87 -1.66
C THR A 127 9.94 -9.00 -2.88
N PHE A 128 10.21 -9.56 -4.04
CA PHE A 128 9.95 -8.90 -5.31
C PHE A 128 8.47 -8.54 -5.45
N PHE A 129 8.18 -7.34 -5.97
CA PHE A 129 6.82 -6.90 -6.17
C PHE A 129 6.02 -7.86 -7.04
N ALA A 130 4.89 -8.29 -6.51
CA ALA A 130 3.85 -8.97 -7.26
C ALA A 130 2.50 -8.65 -6.65
N CYS A 131 1.61 -8.03 -7.41
CA CYS A 131 0.24 -7.84 -6.96
C CYS A 131 -0.47 -9.19 -6.86
N ARG A 132 -0.80 -9.61 -5.64
CA ARG A 132 -1.41 -10.91 -5.33
C ARG A 132 -2.93 -10.96 -5.48
N ALA A 133 -3.54 -9.83 -5.82
CA ALA A 133 -4.99 -9.73 -6.04
C ALA A 133 -5.46 -10.75 -7.08
N GLY A 134 -6.41 -11.59 -6.70
CA GLY A 134 -7.00 -12.64 -7.53
C GLY A 134 -6.10 -13.85 -7.80
N ILE A 135 -4.84 -13.86 -7.32
CA ILE A 135 -3.89 -14.98 -7.45
C ILE A 135 -3.88 -15.80 -6.17
N SER A 136 -3.60 -15.16 -5.02
CA SER A 136 -3.59 -15.78 -3.70
C SER A 136 -4.35 -14.95 -2.65
N VAL A 137 -4.96 -13.84 -3.06
CA VAL A 137 -5.78 -12.96 -2.22
C VAL A 137 -7.14 -12.77 -2.87
N GLY A 138 -8.19 -13.00 -2.11
CA GLY A 138 -9.57 -12.65 -2.43
C GLY A 138 -10.19 -11.92 -1.24
N SER A 139 -11.23 -11.14 -1.47
CA SER A 139 -11.90 -10.34 -0.45
C SER A 139 -13.40 -10.40 -0.62
N VAL A 140 -14.09 -10.43 0.51
CA VAL A 140 -15.50 -10.11 0.60
C VAL A 140 -15.61 -8.78 1.33
N LEU A 141 -16.28 -7.81 0.74
CA LEU A 141 -16.46 -6.48 1.30
C LEU A 141 -17.70 -6.45 2.22
N ILE A 142 -17.88 -5.34 2.93
CA ILE A 142 -18.96 -5.22 3.92
C ILE A 142 -20.39 -5.31 3.32
N ASP A 143 -20.52 -4.95 2.05
CA ASP A 143 -21.76 -5.07 1.25
C ASP A 143 -21.94 -6.43 0.57
N GLY A 144 -21.05 -7.39 0.88
CA GLY A 144 -21.02 -8.71 0.27
C GLY A 144 -20.31 -8.78 -1.08
N ALA A 145 -19.83 -7.67 -1.64
CA ALA A 145 -19.14 -7.68 -2.93
C ALA A 145 -17.89 -8.57 -2.90
N ILE A 146 -17.72 -9.40 -3.92
CA ILE A 146 -16.55 -10.28 -4.10
C ILE A 146 -15.52 -9.55 -4.95
N SER A 147 -14.38 -9.28 -4.34
CA SER A 147 -13.24 -8.61 -4.97
C SER A 147 -11.95 -9.39 -4.76
N ALA A 148 -10.91 -9.03 -5.50
CA ALA A 148 -9.58 -9.61 -5.33
C ALA A 148 -8.74 -8.93 -4.24
N CYS A 149 -9.12 -7.72 -3.80
CA CYS A 149 -8.46 -6.97 -2.73
C CYS A 149 -9.39 -5.85 -2.28
N PRO A 150 -9.42 -5.47 -0.98
CA PRO A 150 -10.26 -4.38 -0.48
C PRO A 150 -9.96 -3.01 -1.10
N SER A 151 -8.76 -2.83 -1.66
CA SER A 151 -8.33 -1.57 -2.28
C SER A 151 -8.70 -1.45 -3.77
N ILE A 152 -9.36 -2.46 -4.34
CA ILE A 152 -9.76 -2.45 -5.75
C ILE A 152 -11.12 -1.77 -5.90
N ARG A 153 -11.25 -0.95 -6.94
CA ARG A 153 -12.48 -0.24 -7.30
C ARG A 153 -13.65 -1.20 -7.56
N ALA A 154 -14.86 -0.71 -7.33
CA ALA A 154 -16.09 -1.46 -7.54
C ALA A 154 -16.26 -1.97 -8.99
N ASP A 155 -15.76 -1.22 -9.97
CA ASP A 155 -15.80 -1.58 -11.39
C ASP A 155 -15.16 -2.95 -11.70
N TYR A 156 -14.28 -3.41 -10.84
CA TYR A 156 -13.60 -4.71 -10.97
C TYR A 156 -14.18 -5.82 -10.08
N HIS A 157 -15.23 -5.56 -9.28
CA HIS A 157 -15.84 -6.59 -8.46
C HIS A 157 -16.48 -7.68 -9.34
N GLN A 158 -16.42 -8.94 -8.90
CA GLN A 158 -16.77 -10.09 -9.75
C GLN A 158 -18.06 -10.81 -9.34
N GLY A 159 -18.73 -10.33 -8.31
CA GLY A 159 -19.97 -10.88 -7.80
C GLY A 159 -20.30 -10.41 -6.41
N ASN A 160 -21.29 -11.05 -5.79
CA ASN A 160 -21.72 -10.78 -4.43
C ASN A 160 -22.04 -12.10 -3.72
N ILE A 161 -21.61 -12.27 -2.45
CA ILE A 161 -21.82 -13.52 -1.70
C ILE A 161 -23.30 -13.82 -1.40
N TYR A 162 -24.17 -12.81 -1.49
CA TYR A 162 -25.63 -13.01 -1.34
C TYR A 162 -26.29 -13.61 -2.59
N GLU A 163 -25.58 -13.61 -3.72
CA GLU A 163 -26.07 -14.07 -5.02
C GLU A 163 -25.21 -15.20 -5.60
N ASN A 164 -23.93 -15.25 -5.22
CA ASN A 164 -22.95 -16.13 -5.84
C ASN A 164 -22.16 -16.91 -4.79
N ASP A 165 -21.82 -18.16 -5.08
CA ASP A 165 -20.81 -18.89 -4.32
C ASP A 165 -19.42 -18.28 -4.52
N PHE A 166 -18.69 -18.01 -3.43
CA PHE A 166 -17.37 -17.38 -3.49
C PHE A 166 -16.38 -18.22 -4.30
N MET A 167 -16.39 -19.54 -4.15
CA MET A 167 -15.44 -20.41 -4.85
C MET A 167 -15.77 -20.53 -6.34
N GLU A 168 -17.02 -20.47 -6.72
CA GLU A 168 -17.44 -20.38 -8.11
C GLU A 168 -16.89 -19.11 -8.76
N VAL A 169 -17.10 -17.96 -8.11
CA VAL A 169 -16.58 -16.67 -8.57
C VAL A 169 -15.05 -16.69 -8.63
N TRP A 170 -14.38 -17.17 -7.57
CA TRP A 170 -12.92 -17.28 -7.51
C TRP A 170 -12.37 -18.13 -8.67
N ASN A 171 -12.98 -19.27 -8.95
CA ASN A 171 -12.47 -20.19 -9.97
C ASN A 171 -12.73 -19.69 -11.39
N HIS A 172 -13.88 -19.07 -11.66
CA HIS A 172 -14.35 -18.83 -13.02
C HIS A 172 -14.39 -17.36 -13.44
N ARG A 173 -14.49 -16.39 -12.49
CA ARG A 173 -14.64 -14.97 -12.83
C ARG A 173 -13.40 -14.13 -12.56
N PHE A 174 -12.37 -14.65 -11.86
CA PHE A 174 -11.16 -13.90 -11.51
C PHE A 174 -10.12 -13.79 -12.65
N LYS A 175 -10.51 -14.12 -13.88
CA LYS A 175 -9.65 -13.96 -15.05
C LYS A 175 -9.07 -12.54 -15.19
N PRO A 176 -9.83 -11.43 -15.00
CA PRO A 176 -9.28 -10.08 -15.15
C PRO A 176 -8.10 -9.78 -14.19
N TYR A 177 -8.04 -10.44 -13.05
CA TYR A 177 -6.94 -10.26 -12.09
C TYR A 177 -5.75 -11.15 -12.40
N ARG A 178 -5.95 -12.31 -13.00
CA ARG A 178 -4.92 -13.34 -13.29
C ARG A 178 -4.26 -13.12 -14.63
N ASP A 179 -5.05 -12.87 -15.66
CA ASP A 179 -4.60 -12.50 -17.00
C ASP A 179 -4.57 -10.98 -17.09
N ARG A 180 -3.35 -10.42 -17.08
CA ARG A 180 -3.15 -8.96 -17.05
C ARG A 180 -2.65 -8.39 -18.37
N GLU A 181 -2.73 -9.13 -19.46
CA GLU A 181 -2.31 -8.64 -20.78
C GLU A 181 -3.17 -7.43 -21.23
N TRP A 182 -4.43 -7.33 -20.75
CA TRP A 182 -5.29 -6.16 -20.99
C TRP A 182 -4.74 -4.85 -20.39
N MET A 183 -3.83 -4.94 -19.42
CA MET A 183 -3.14 -3.78 -18.83
C MET A 183 -1.97 -3.29 -19.69
N LYS A 184 -1.60 -4.03 -20.75
CA LYS A 184 -0.50 -3.70 -21.64
C LYS A 184 -0.92 -2.69 -22.70
N LYS A 185 -1.28 -1.50 -22.24
CA LYS A 185 -1.73 -0.37 -23.07
C LYS A 185 -1.03 0.91 -22.63
N ASP A 186 -1.18 1.97 -23.39
CA ASP A 186 -0.61 3.29 -23.15
C ASP A 186 0.86 3.21 -22.74
N GLU A 187 1.22 3.77 -21.60
CA GLU A 187 2.59 3.73 -21.09
C GLU A 187 3.14 2.32 -20.78
N CYS A 188 2.27 1.33 -20.68
CA CYS A 188 2.64 -0.07 -20.46
C CYS A 188 2.81 -0.87 -21.77
N ALA A 189 2.35 -0.37 -22.93
CA ALA A 189 2.33 -1.09 -24.21
C ALA A 189 3.71 -1.62 -24.61
N ASP A 190 4.72 -0.74 -24.63
CA ASP A 190 6.09 -1.04 -25.04
C ASP A 190 7.06 -1.10 -23.84
N CYS A 191 6.52 -1.20 -22.61
CA CYS A 191 7.32 -1.17 -21.41
C CYS A 191 8.12 -2.48 -21.24
N LYS A 192 9.46 -2.40 -21.33
CA LYS A 192 10.35 -3.55 -21.12
C LYS A 192 10.23 -4.22 -19.75
N TYR A 193 9.70 -3.51 -18.76
CA TYR A 193 9.49 -4.01 -17.40
C TYR A 193 8.11 -4.67 -17.20
N PHE A 194 7.23 -4.62 -18.20
CA PHE A 194 5.88 -5.21 -18.08
C PHE A 194 5.92 -6.70 -17.70
N ARG A 195 6.90 -7.44 -18.21
CA ARG A 195 7.10 -8.86 -17.88
C ARG A 195 7.26 -9.14 -16.37
N PHE A 196 7.78 -8.17 -15.60
CA PHE A 196 7.97 -8.24 -14.16
C PHE A 196 6.82 -7.57 -13.41
N CYS A 197 6.47 -6.35 -13.81
CA CYS A 197 5.50 -5.46 -13.19
C CYS A 197 4.05 -5.93 -13.40
N LYS A 198 3.74 -6.55 -14.56
CA LYS A 198 2.39 -6.98 -14.95
C LYS A 198 1.33 -5.88 -14.81
N GLY A 199 1.70 -4.65 -15.22
CA GLY A 199 0.79 -3.51 -15.20
C GLY A 199 0.57 -2.85 -13.84
N ASN A 200 1.43 -3.12 -12.87
CA ASN A 200 1.39 -2.55 -11.52
C ASN A 200 0.29 -3.14 -10.61
N GLY A 201 -0.01 -2.50 -9.49
CA GLY A 201 -1.10 -2.91 -8.61
C GLY A 201 -2.49 -2.68 -9.24
N MET A 202 -3.42 -3.61 -9.06
CA MET A 202 -4.79 -3.49 -9.58
C MET A 202 -5.51 -2.23 -9.06
N HIS A 203 -5.22 -1.81 -7.83
CA HIS A 203 -5.80 -0.60 -7.22
C HIS A 203 -5.33 0.71 -7.87
N LEU A 204 -4.32 0.64 -8.73
CA LEU A 204 -3.82 1.79 -9.51
C LEU A 204 -4.46 1.89 -10.90
N ARG A 205 -5.48 1.10 -11.18
CA ARG A 205 -6.25 1.20 -12.41
C ARG A 205 -7.58 1.91 -12.17
N ASP A 206 -7.92 2.82 -13.07
CA ASP A 206 -9.23 3.50 -13.08
C ASP A 206 -10.31 2.60 -13.69
N GLU A 207 -11.52 3.13 -13.88
CA GLU A 207 -12.66 2.42 -14.48
C GLU A 207 -12.44 2.00 -15.93
N ASN A 208 -11.57 2.70 -16.66
CA ASN A 208 -11.22 2.40 -18.05
C ASN A 208 -10.02 1.43 -18.15
N GLY A 209 -9.42 1.11 -17.01
CA GLY A 209 -8.21 0.30 -16.92
C GLY A 209 -6.92 1.09 -17.18
N ASP A 210 -6.97 2.42 -17.18
CA ASP A 210 -5.81 3.27 -17.35
C ASP A 210 -5.01 3.35 -16.06
N LEU A 211 -3.69 3.48 -16.18
CA LEU A 211 -2.82 3.52 -15.02
C LEU A 211 -2.80 4.92 -14.41
N LEU A 212 -3.19 5.05 -13.14
CA LEU A 212 -3.22 6.32 -12.42
C LEU A 212 -1.83 6.94 -12.28
N PHE A 213 -0.82 6.13 -11.96
CA PHE A 213 0.58 6.52 -12.04
C PHE A 213 1.52 5.31 -12.00
N CYS A 214 2.71 5.48 -12.56
CA CYS A 214 3.75 4.46 -12.58
C CYS A 214 4.84 4.79 -11.54
N HIS A 215 4.99 3.95 -10.53
CA HIS A 215 6.04 4.10 -9.50
C HIS A 215 7.44 4.15 -10.12
N LEU A 216 7.73 3.24 -11.05
CA LEU A 216 9.04 3.18 -11.71
C LEU A 216 9.36 4.46 -12.49
N LYS A 217 8.40 5.00 -13.23
CA LYS A 217 8.57 6.28 -13.93
C LYS A 217 8.86 7.43 -12.98
N ARG A 218 8.13 7.51 -11.86
CA ARG A 218 8.36 8.54 -10.84
C ARG A 218 9.80 8.51 -10.31
N LEU A 219 10.34 7.31 -10.07
CA LEU A 219 11.72 7.15 -9.61
C LEU A 219 12.77 7.52 -10.67
N GLN A 220 12.40 7.47 -11.94
CA GLN A 220 13.29 7.81 -13.08
C GLN A 220 13.17 9.27 -13.52
N THR A 221 12.15 9.99 -13.05
CA THR A 221 11.96 11.42 -13.33
C THR A 221 12.86 12.23 -12.40
N PRO A 222 13.64 13.18 -12.93
CA PRO A 222 14.50 14.06 -12.13
C PRO A 222 13.73 14.88 -11.12
#